data_fb6b3f0c60cdd7d7486dca440cb2c8c7
#
_entry.id   fb6b3f0c60cdd7d7486dca440cb2c8c7
#
_cell.length_a   1.000
_cell.length_b   1.000
_cell.length_c   1.000
_cell.angle_alpha   90.00
_cell.angle_beta   90.00
_cell.angle_gamma   90.00
#
_symmetry.space_group_name_H-M   'P 1'
#
loop_
_entity.id
_entity.type
_entity.pdbx_description
1 polymer ?
#
loop_
_entity_poly.entity_id
_entity_poly.type
_entity_poly.pdbx_seq_one_letter_code
_entity_poly.pdbx_strand_id
1 'polypeptide(L)'
;MADVISRVGRCTLSPRTEWTHFDALVRSIVYQQLSGQAAATIHGRVLKLIGDGEETPGRIVQTTHEQFRAAGLSNAKARYVRNLAEHVLDGSLPVKSLHELSDDEIIESLIQVKGIGRWSAQMFLMFRLGRPDVLPELDLGIQKGIQKAYRMRKLPTPKQVLKRGAKWAPYRTIGSWYMWRILEVE
;
A
#
# COMPACT_ATOMS: atom_id res chain seq x y z
N MET A 1 1.41 4.48 -24.75
CA MET A 1 0.54 3.58 -23.95
C MET A 1 -0.01 2.42 -24.79
N ALA A 2 -0.52 2.65 -26.00
CA ALA A 2 -1.01 1.56 -26.86
C ALA A 2 0.00 0.41 -27.04
N ASP A 3 1.26 0.72 -27.37
CA ASP A 3 2.34 -0.30 -27.48
C ASP A 3 2.56 -1.07 -26.16
N VAL A 4 2.52 -0.39 -25.02
CA VAL A 4 2.63 -1.06 -23.71
C VAL A 4 1.46 -2.02 -23.47
N ILE A 5 0.23 -1.58 -23.76
CA ILE A 5 -0.97 -2.40 -23.61
C ILE A 5 -0.91 -3.64 -24.53
N SER A 6 -0.48 -3.46 -25.78
CA SER A 6 -0.33 -4.56 -26.72
C SER A 6 0.67 -5.62 -26.26
N ARG A 7 1.77 -5.20 -25.61
CA ARG A 7 2.82 -6.12 -25.12
C ARG A 7 2.45 -6.80 -23.79
N VAL A 8 1.82 -6.07 -22.89
CA VAL A 8 1.45 -6.55 -21.53
C VAL A 8 0.15 -7.33 -21.53
N GLY A 9 -0.79 -7.00 -22.44
CA GLY A 9 -2.12 -7.57 -22.47
C GLY A 9 -3.13 -6.84 -21.58
N ARG A 10 -4.26 -7.50 -21.29
CA ARG A 10 -5.36 -6.92 -20.50
C ARG A 10 -4.95 -6.67 -19.04
N CYS A 11 -5.36 -5.54 -18.50
CA CYS A 11 -5.19 -5.25 -17.08
C CYS A 11 -5.99 -6.23 -16.20
N THR A 12 -5.30 -6.85 -15.24
CA THR A 12 -5.87 -7.79 -14.27
C THR A 12 -5.88 -7.25 -12.86
N LEU A 13 -5.67 -5.93 -12.70
CA LEU A 13 -5.72 -5.30 -11.39
C LEU A 13 -7.12 -5.43 -10.79
N SER A 14 -7.19 -5.98 -9.59
CA SER A 14 -8.41 -6.10 -8.80
C SER A 14 -8.14 -5.69 -7.36
N PRO A 15 -9.02 -4.91 -6.73
CA PRO A 15 -8.91 -4.60 -5.31
C PRO A 15 -8.99 -5.87 -4.46
N ARG A 16 -8.26 -5.89 -3.36
CA ARG A 16 -8.30 -6.98 -2.38
C ARG A 16 -9.37 -6.68 -1.36
N THR A 17 -10.39 -7.52 -1.28
CA THR A 17 -11.57 -7.32 -0.42
C THR A 17 -11.66 -8.30 0.74
N GLU A 18 -10.71 -9.22 0.87
CA GLU A 18 -10.74 -10.34 1.81
C GLU A 18 -10.57 -9.92 3.28
N TRP A 19 -10.09 -8.70 3.55
CA TRP A 19 -9.81 -8.19 4.90
C TRP A 19 -10.59 -6.90 5.19
N THR A 20 -10.68 -6.51 6.45
CA THR A 20 -11.10 -5.16 6.82
C THR A 20 -10.04 -4.13 6.36
N HIS A 21 -10.39 -2.84 6.34
CA HIS A 21 -9.41 -1.79 6.05
C HIS A 21 -8.28 -1.77 7.06
N PHE A 22 -8.61 -2.00 8.33
CA PHE A 22 -7.64 -2.07 9.41
C PHE A 22 -6.65 -3.22 9.22
N ASP A 23 -7.15 -4.44 8.99
CA ASP A 23 -6.30 -5.62 8.79
C ASP A 23 -5.38 -5.48 7.57
N ALA A 24 -5.88 -4.85 6.51
CA ALA A 24 -5.07 -4.53 5.34
C ALA A 24 -3.91 -3.56 5.66
N LEU A 25 -4.14 -2.58 6.54
CA LEU A 25 -3.09 -1.66 7.00
C LEU A 25 -2.08 -2.37 7.92
N VAL A 26 -2.53 -3.20 8.86
CA VAL A 26 -1.65 -4.06 9.69
C VAL A 26 -0.77 -4.92 8.79
N ARG A 27 -1.39 -5.62 7.83
CA ARG A 27 -0.67 -6.43 6.86
C ARG A 27 0.36 -5.62 6.09
N SER A 28 0.01 -4.42 5.63
CA SER A 28 0.93 -3.52 4.93
C SER A 28 2.19 -3.22 5.76
N ILE A 29 2.04 -2.90 7.04
CA ILE A 29 3.16 -2.66 7.96
C ILE A 29 4.03 -3.91 8.13
N VAL A 30 3.40 -5.07 8.33
CA VAL A 30 4.13 -6.34 8.52
C VAL A 30 4.99 -6.69 7.29
N TYR A 31 4.46 -6.45 6.09
CA TYR A 31 5.12 -6.81 4.83
C TYR A 31 6.24 -5.86 4.40
N GLN A 32 6.40 -4.67 5.02
CA GLN A 32 7.47 -3.74 4.65
C GLN A 32 8.85 -4.40 4.71
N GLN A 33 9.66 -4.21 3.67
CA GLN A 33 11.06 -4.66 3.60
C GLN A 33 11.30 -6.15 3.86
N LEU A 34 10.32 -7.01 3.58
CA LEU A 34 10.42 -8.46 3.71
C LEU A 34 10.12 -9.15 2.37
N SER A 35 10.68 -10.34 2.17
CA SER A 35 10.23 -11.23 1.11
C SER A 35 8.81 -11.72 1.40
N GLY A 36 8.03 -12.03 0.35
CA GLY A 36 6.65 -12.45 0.50
C GLY A 36 6.46 -13.64 1.46
N GLN A 37 7.33 -14.63 1.40
CA GLN A 37 7.27 -15.83 2.25
C GLN A 37 7.55 -15.51 3.74
N ALA A 38 8.61 -14.75 4.02
CA ALA A 38 8.93 -14.33 5.39
C ALA A 38 7.82 -13.46 5.97
N ALA A 39 7.30 -12.50 5.18
CA ALA A 39 6.21 -11.65 5.60
C ALA A 39 4.93 -12.44 5.90
N ALA A 40 4.58 -13.43 5.07
CA ALA A 40 3.41 -14.28 5.29
C ALA A 40 3.53 -15.09 6.59
N THR A 41 4.71 -15.65 6.87
CA THR A 41 4.98 -16.39 8.10
C THR A 41 4.81 -15.51 9.35
N ILE A 42 5.41 -14.31 9.34
CA ILE A 42 5.31 -13.35 10.45
C ILE A 42 3.87 -12.88 10.60
N HIS A 43 3.20 -12.52 9.51
CA HIS A 43 1.80 -12.09 9.52
C HIS A 43 0.88 -13.16 10.12
N GLY A 44 1.04 -14.42 9.71
CA GLY A 44 0.26 -15.53 10.29
C GLY A 44 0.48 -15.70 11.81
N ARG A 45 1.70 -15.45 12.32
CA ARG A 45 1.97 -15.46 13.77
C ARG A 45 1.32 -14.26 14.47
N VAL A 46 1.37 -13.08 13.85
CA VAL A 46 0.72 -11.87 14.38
C VAL A 46 -0.80 -12.08 14.45
N LEU A 47 -1.43 -12.62 13.39
CA LEU A 47 -2.87 -12.92 13.38
C LEU A 47 -3.28 -13.90 14.49
N LYS A 48 -2.43 -14.87 14.84
CA LYS A 48 -2.70 -15.77 15.99
C LYS A 48 -2.74 -15.04 17.34
N LEU A 49 -2.04 -13.92 17.48
CA LEU A 49 -2.06 -13.09 18.70
C LEU A 49 -3.25 -12.15 18.75
N ILE A 50 -3.56 -11.50 17.63
CA ILE A 50 -4.53 -10.38 17.61
C ILE A 50 -5.87 -10.76 16.99
N GLY A 51 -5.96 -11.89 16.26
CA GLY A 51 -7.13 -12.24 15.44
C GLY A 51 -7.24 -11.34 14.22
N ASP A 52 -8.43 -11.34 13.65
CA ASP A 52 -8.87 -10.47 12.55
C ASP A 52 -10.26 -9.88 12.88
N GLY A 53 -10.65 -8.83 12.14
CA GLY A 53 -11.96 -8.21 12.27
C GLY A 53 -12.00 -6.98 13.18
N GLU A 54 -13.21 -6.63 13.64
CA GLU A 54 -13.47 -5.33 14.29
C GLU A 54 -12.80 -5.15 15.66
N GLU A 55 -12.57 -6.26 16.39
CA GLU A 55 -11.94 -6.22 17.71
C GLU A 55 -10.41 -6.12 17.67
N THR A 56 -9.81 -6.27 16.48
CA THR A 56 -8.36 -6.32 16.31
C THR A 56 -7.63 -5.11 16.89
N PRO A 57 -8.09 -3.84 16.75
CA PRO A 57 -7.43 -2.68 17.37
C PRO A 57 -7.31 -2.81 18.90
N GLY A 58 -8.39 -3.23 19.57
CA GLY A 58 -8.40 -3.44 21.02
C GLY A 58 -7.42 -4.53 21.46
N ARG A 59 -7.35 -5.65 20.74
CA ARG A 59 -6.40 -6.74 21.02
C ARG A 59 -4.95 -6.33 20.82
N ILE A 60 -4.67 -5.49 19.81
CA ILE A 60 -3.32 -4.98 19.57
C ILE A 60 -2.79 -4.17 20.75
N VAL A 61 -3.59 -3.27 21.33
CA VAL A 61 -3.14 -2.45 22.46
C VAL A 61 -2.99 -3.27 23.76
N GLN A 62 -3.67 -4.41 23.87
CA GLN A 62 -3.52 -5.37 24.98
C GLN A 62 -2.30 -6.29 24.80
N THR A 63 -1.86 -6.54 23.56
CA THR A 63 -0.70 -7.39 23.25
C THR A 63 0.60 -6.68 23.64
N THR A 64 1.50 -7.35 24.38
CA THR A 64 2.75 -6.73 24.80
C THR A 64 3.75 -6.58 23.65
N HIS A 65 4.72 -5.68 23.84
CA HIS A 65 5.79 -5.49 22.85
C HIS A 65 6.60 -6.77 22.63
N GLU A 66 6.87 -7.50 23.72
CA GLU A 66 7.61 -8.77 23.73
C GLU A 66 6.87 -9.85 22.93
N GLN A 67 5.54 -9.92 23.04
CA GLN A 67 4.71 -10.85 22.26
C GLN A 67 4.80 -10.57 20.76
N PHE A 68 4.73 -9.29 20.36
CA PHE A 68 4.95 -8.93 18.95
C PHE A 68 6.38 -9.26 18.46
N ARG A 69 7.39 -9.07 19.31
CA ARG A 69 8.77 -9.46 19.01
C ARG A 69 8.90 -10.98 18.83
N ALA A 70 8.28 -11.76 19.70
CA ALA A 70 8.26 -13.22 19.60
C ALA A 70 7.53 -13.71 18.34
N ALA A 71 6.51 -13.00 17.87
CA ALA A 71 5.85 -13.26 16.58
C ALA A 71 6.73 -12.94 15.38
N GLY A 72 7.84 -12.19 15.55
CA GLY A 72 8.82 -11.88 14.51
C GLY A 72 8.78 -10.44 13.99
N LEU A 73 8.00 -9.54 14.61
CA LEU A 73 8.04 -8.12 14.24
C LEU A 73 9.36 -7.46 14.70
N SER A 74 9.87 -6.53 13.91
CA SER A 74 10.93 -5.63 14.39
C SER A 74 10.40 -4.70 15.47
N ASN A 75 11.30 -4.12 16.29
CA ASN A 75 10.91 -3.12 17.30
C ASN A 75 10.10 -1.97 16.71
N ALA A 76 10.49 -1.52 15.50
CA ALA A 76 9.78 -0.45 14.80
C ALA A 76 8.37 -0.89 14.38
N LYS A 77 8.23 -2.06 13.75
CA LYS A 77 6.92 -2.57 13.29
C LYS A 77 5.95 -2.85 14.44
N ALA A 78 6.43 -3.38 15.56
CA ALA A 78 5.61 -3.56 16.77
C ALA A 78 5.03 -2.22 17.26
N ARG A 79 5.85 -1.16 17.28
CA ARG A 79 5.37 0.20 17.60
C ARG A 79 4.42 0.77 16.54
N TYR A 80 4.65 0.51 15.26
CA TYR A 80 3.80 1.00 14.17
C TYR A 80 2.40 0.36 14.20
N VAL A 81 2.34 -0.95 14.41
CA VAL A 81 1.06 -1.67 14.53
C VAL A 81 0.27 -1.17 15.74
N ARG A 82 0.93 -0.93 16.89
CA ARG A 82 0.29 -0.34 18.07
C ARG A 82 -0.21 1.08 17.79
N ASN A 83 0.62 1.93 17.20
CA ASN A 83 0.24 3.30 16.88
C ASN A 83 -0.95 3.37 15.90
N LEU A 84 -1.00 2.48 14.91
CA LEU A 84 -2.17 2.33 14.03
C LEU A 84 -3.44 2.01 14.84
N ALA A 85 -3.37 1.05 15.78
CA ALA A 85 -4.50 0.68 16.61
C ALA A 85 -4.96 1.84 17.53
N GLU A 86 -4.01 2.58 18.11
CA GLU A 86 -4.29 3.78 18.92
C GLU A 86 -5.07 4.83 18.12
N HIS A 87 -4.64 5.17 16.91
CA HIS A 87 -5.34 6.14 16.04
C HIS A 87 -6.75 5.68 15.64
N VAL A 88 -6.98 4.38 15.55
CA VAL A 88 -8.34 3.85 15.27
C VAL A 88 -9.23 3.94 16.51
N LEU A 89 -8.68 3.62 17.69
CA LEU A 89 -9.43 3.61 18.94
C LEU A 89 -9.76 5.02 19.45
N ASP A 90 -8.88 6.00 19.22
CA ASP A 90 -9.13 7.39 19.57
C ASP A 90 -9.98 8.15 18.53
N GLY A 91 -10.29 7.50 17.40
CA GLY A 91 -11.13 8.04 16.33
C GLY A 91 -10.42 8.99 15.36
N SER A 92 -9.11 9.23 15.52
CA SER A 92 -8.32 10.08 14.61
C SER A 92 -8.11 9.43 13.24
N LEU A 93 -8.22 8.09 13.13
CA LEU A 93 -8.26 7.37 11.87
C LEU A 93 -9.60 6.62 11.71
N PRO A 94 -10.55 7.16 10.94
CA PRO A 94 -11.89 6.56 10.77
C PRO A 94 -11.86 5.42 9.75
N VAL A 95 -11.23 4.29 10.09
CA VAL A 95 -10.99 3.17 9.15
C VAL A 95 -12.27 2.59 8.53
N LYS A 96 -13.43 2.70 9.20
CA LYS A 96 -14.71 2.17 8.69
C LYS A 96 -15.27 3.01 7.57
N SER A 97 -15.01 4.33 7.57
CA SER A 97 -15.53 5.29 6.60
C SER A 97 -14.46 5.87 5.65
N LEU A 98 -13.25 5.31 5.62
CA LEU A 98 -12.19 5.76 4.70
C LEU A 98 -12.66 5.80 3.23
N HIS A 99 -13.57 4.90 2.84
CA HIS A 99 -14.07 4.84 1.47
C HIS A 99 -14.95 6.06 1.08
N GLU A 100 -15.45 6.82 2.05
CA GLU A 100 -16.27 8.03 1.88
C GLU A 100 -15.40 9.28 1.67
N LEU A 101 -14.11 9.22 2.06
CA LEU A 101 -13.19 10.34 1.97
C LEU A 101 -12.57 10.45 0.57
N SER A 102 -12.10 11.64 0.23
CA SER A 102 -11.25 11.86 -0.95
C SER A 102 -9.87 11.19 -0.80
N ASP A 103 -9.19 10.97 -1.93
CA ASP A 103 -7.87 10.36 -1.93
C ASP A 103 -6.84 11.16 -1.11
N ASP A 104 -6.89 12.50 -1.17
CA ASP A 104 -5.99 13.37 -0.41
C ASP A 104 -6.29 13.31 1.10
N GLU A 105 -7.56 13.34 1.52
CA GLU A 105 -7.95 13.19 2.92
C GLU A 105 -7.52 11.83 3.49
N ILE A 106 -7.64 10.76 2.71
CA ILE A 106 -7.17 9.42 3.10
C ILE A 106 -5.65 9.42 3.28
N ILE A 107 -4.90 10.00 2.34
CA ILE A 107 -3.45 10.08 2.44
C ILE A 107 -3.05 10.89 3.68
N GLU A 108 -3.65 12.06 3.90
CA GLU A 108 -3.38 12.91 5.05
C GLU A 108 -3.65 12.20 6.38
N SER A 109 -4.76 11.46 6.48
CA SER A 109 -5.08 10.67 7.67
C SER A 109 -4.09 9.52 7.88
N LEU A 110 -3.74 8.77 6.83
CA LEU A 110 -2.87 7.61 6.94
C LEU A 110 -1.42 7.96 7.27
N ILE A 111 -0.89 9.09 6.78
CA ILE A 111 0.50 9.49 7.07
C ILE A 111 0.72 9.97 8.51
N GLN A 112 -0.34 10.23 9.29
CA GLN A 112 -0.23 10.48 10.74
C GLN A 112 0.21 9.23 11.50
N VAL A 113 -0.08 8.05 10.96
CA VAL A 113 0.30 6.77 11.56
C VAL A 113 1.80 6.51 11.32
N LYS A 114 2.54 6.32 12.41
CA LYS A 114 3.98 6.01 12.34
C LYS A 114 4.22 4.76 11.49
N GLY A 115 5.11 4.88 10.51
CA GLY A 115 5.46 3.80 9.60
C GLY A 115 4.59 3.70 8.36
N ILE A 116 3.55 4.53 8.22
CA ILE A 116 2.79 4.67 6.97
C ILE A 116 3.21 5.97 6.29
N GLY A 117 3.93 5.86 5.19
CA GLY A 117 4.28 7.01 4.35
C GLY A 117 3.32 7.17 3.16
N ARG A 118 3.47 8.28 2.43
CA ARG A 118 2.65 8.59 1.23
C ARG A 118 2.57 7.42 0.25
N TRP A 119 3.69 6.77 -0.04
CA TRP A 119 3.72 5.60 -0.93
C TRP A 119 2.84 4.45 -0.40
N SER A 120 2.90 4.14 0.90
CA SER A 120 2.06 3.09 1.50
C SER A 120 0.58 3.46 1.46
N ALA A 121 0.24 4.72 1.70
CA ALA A 121 -1.13 5.23 1.58
C ALA A 121 -1.63 5.12 0.13
N GLN A 122 -0.81 5.47 -0.87
CA GLN A 122 -1.15 5.29 -2.29
C GLN A 122 -1.36 3.80 -2.64
N MET A 123 -0.55 2.88 -2.11
CA MET A 123 -0.76 1.43 -2.28
C MET A 123 -2.10 0.98 -1.68
N PHE A 124 -2.48 1.52 -0.52
CA PHE A 124 -3.78 1.24 0.09
C PHE A 124 -4.94 1.74 -0.80
N LEU A 125 -4.86 2.96 -1.31
CA LEU A 125 -5.84 3.51 -2.26
C LEU A 125 -6.02 2.59 -3.49
N MET A 126 -4.91 2.18 -4.11
CA MET A 126 -4.93 1.39 -5.34
C MET A 126 -5.40 -0.05 -5.11
N PHE A 127 -4.84 -0.73 -4.12
CA PHE A 127 -5.00 -2.18 -3.96
C PHE A 127 -6.08 -2.58 -2.96
N ARG A 128 -6.46 -1.68 -2.05
CA ARG A 128 -7.51 -1.96 -1.08
C ARG A 128 -8.82 -1.24 -1.39
N LEU A 129 -8.77 0.06 -1.70
CA LEU A 129 -9.96 0.85 -2.02
C LEU A 129 -10.32 0.81 -3.52
N GLY A 130 -9.42 0.35 -4.39
CA GLY A 130 -9.68 0.28 -5.83
C GLY A 130 -9.78 1.64 -6.50
N ARG A 131 -9.19 2.69 -5.92
CA ARG A 131 -9.23 4.04 -6.49
C ARG A 131 -8.58 4.04 -7.87
N PRO A 132 -9.28 4.51 -8.92
CA PRO A 132 -8.83 4.35 -10.30
C PRO A 132 -7.73 5.33 -10.71
N ASP A 133 -7.55 6.44 -9.97
CA ASP A 133 -6.77 7.58 -10.44
C ASP A 133 -5.61 7.96 -9.50
N VAL A 134 -4.86 6.98 -9.01
CA VAL A 134 -3.69 7.16 -8.15
C VAL A 134 -2.40 7.01 -8.95
N LEU A 135 -1.46 7.92 -8.76
CA LEU A 135 -0.12 7.88 -9.39
C LEU A 135 0.97 7.94 -8.31
N PRO A 136 1.61 6.82 -7.95
CA PRO A 136 2.73 6.79 -7.02
C PRO A 136 4.02 7.29 -7.67
N GLU A 137 4.23 8.59 -7.66
CA GLU A 137 5.34 9.26 -8.34
C GLU A 137 6.72 8.93 -7.78
N LEU A 138 6.77 8.50 -6.53
CA LEU A 138 8.00 8.09 -5.84
C LEU A 138 8.31 6.60 -6.01
N ASP A 139 7.41 5.83 -6.62
CA ASP A 139 7.60 4.40 -6.81
C ASP A 139 8.69 4.10 -7.84
N LEU A 140 9.73 3.39 -7.41
CA LEU A 140 10.87 3.05 -8.26
C LEU A 140 10.47 2.15 -9.44
N GLY A 141 9.52 1.23 -9.23
CA GLY A 141 9.00 0.35 -10.27
C GLY A 141 8.30 1.16 -11.37
N ILE A 142 7.46 2.13 -10.98
CA ILE A 142 6.80 3.04 -11.94
C ILE A 142 7.84 3.87 -12.68
N GLN A 143 8.83 4.43 -11.99
CA GLN A 143 9.91 5.19 -12.63
C GLN A 143 10.66 4.33 -13.66
N LYS A 144 11.03 3.10 -13.30
CA LYS A 144 11.69 2.15 -14.22
C LYS A 144 10.77 1.75 -15.37
N GLY A 145 9.49 1.52 -15.12
CA GLY A 145 8.50 1.20 -16.15
C GLY A 145 8.34 2.34 -17.16
N ILE A 146 8.25 3.57 -16.68
CA ILE A 146 8.25 4.76 -17.55
C ILE A 146 9.56 4.86 -18.34
N GLN A 147 10.71 4.64 -17.70
CA GLN A 147 12.00 4.64 -18.38
C GLN A 147 12.02 3.64 -19.55
N LYS A 148 11.57 2.40 -19.30
CA LYS A 148 11.51 1.34 -20.33
C LYS A 148 10.48 1.68 -21.43
N ALA A 149 9.25 1.99 -21.04
CA ALA A 149 8.14 2.23 -21.96
C ALA A 149 8.39 3.42 -22.91
N TYR A 150 9.06 4.47 -22.42
CA TYR A 150 9.35 5.68 -23.18
C TYR A 150 10.81 5.78 -23.64
N ARG A 151 11.59 4.71 -23.51
CA ARG A 151 13.00 4.61 -23.97
C ARG A 151 13.87 5.76 -23.45
N MET A 152 13.70 6.14 -22.18
CA MET A 152 14.46 7.24 -21.57
C MET A 152 15.87 6.80 -21.20
N ARG A 153 16.88 7.64 -21.45
CA ARG A 153 18.27 7.37 -21.08
C ARG A 153 18.50 7.34 -19.57
N LYS A 154 17.77 8.16 -18.82
CA LYS A 154 17.88 8.29 -17.34
C LYS A 154 16.53 7.98 -16.70
N LEU A 155 16.59 7.54 -15.45
CA LEU A 155 15.41 7.34 -14.62
C LEU A 155 14.65 8.68 -14.48
N PRO A 156 13.33 8.72 -14.71
CA PRO A 156 12.55 9.95 -14.57
C PRO A 156 12.49 10.39 -13.11
N THR A 157 12.57 11.69 -12.89
CA THR A 157 12.29 12.29 -11.58
C THR A 157 10.80 12.20 -11.25
N PRO A 158 10.39 12.29 -9.96
CA PRO A 158 8.97 12.31 -9.57
C PRO A 158 8.14 13.36 -10.34
N LYS A 159 8.70 14.56 -10.57
CA LYS A 159 8.06 15.61 -11.36
C LYS A 159 7.83 15.17 -12.83
N GLN A 160 8.77 14.43 -13.40
CA GLN A 160 8.62 13.88 -14.76
C GLN A 160 7.59 12.74 -14.81
N VAL A 161 7.51 11.92 -13.75
CA VAL A 161 6.46 10.91 -13.58
C VAL A 161 5.08 11.56 -13.56
N LEU A 162 4.88 12.57 -12.72
CA LEU A 162 3.62 13.33 -12.64
C LEU A 162 3.23 13.93 -14.00
N LYS A 163 4.19 14.58 -14.69
CA LYS A 163 3.94 15.18 -16.02
C LYS A 163 3.50 14.15 -17.05
N ARG A 164 4.10 12.96 -17.06
CA ARG A 164 3.75 11.90 -18.02
C ARG A 164 2.44 11.21 -17.63
N GLY A 165 2.29 10.88 -16.36
CA GLY A 165 1.11 10.21 -15.83
C GLY A 165 -0.16 11.07 -15.82
N ALA A 166 -0.03 12.40 -15.91
CA ALA A 166 -1.19 13.30 -16.08
C ALA A 166 -2.08 12.91 -17.28
N LYS A 167 -1.48 12.36 -18.34
CA LYS A 167 -2.20 11.90 -19.53
C LYS A 167 -2.98 10.60 -19.33
N TRP A 168 -2.79 9.93 -18.20
CA TRP A 168 -3.50 8.67 -17.87
C TRP A 168 -4.77 8.91 -17.05
N ALA A 169 -4.98 10.15 -16.56
CA ALA A 169 -6.21 10.51 -15.85
C ALA A 169 -7.45 10.26 -16.74
N PRO A 170 -8.55 9.76 -16.17
CA PRO A 170 -8.80 9.44 -14.76
C PRO A 170 -8.42 7.99 -14.37
N TYR A 171 -7.50 7.34 -15.06
CA TYR A 171 -7.10 5.94 -14.87
C TYR A 171 -5.63 5.77 -14.54
N ARG A 172 -5.05 6.69 -13.72
CA ARG A 172 -3.63 6.69 -13.37
C ARG A 172 -3.21 5.42 -12.60
N THR A 173 -4.10 4.80 -11.85
CA THR A 173 -3.88 3.50 -11.21
C THR A 173 -3.60 2.40 -12.24
N ILE A 174 -4.42 2.34 -13.29
CA ILE A 174 -4.25 1.37 -14.39
C ILE A 174 -2.95 1.69 -15.16
N GLY A 175 -2.69 2.96 -15.43
CA GLY A 175 -1.42 3.40 -16.04
C GLY A 175 -0.20 2.96 -15.22
N SER A 176 -0.26 3.11 -13.91
CA SER A 176 0.77 2.67 -12.96
C SER A 176 0.95 1.15 -12.99
N TRP A 177 -0.15 0.39 -13.02
CA TRP A 177 -0.10 -1.06 -13.14
C TRP A 177 0.63 -1.50 -14.42
N TYR A 178 0.36 -0.86 -15.56
CA TYR A 178 1.08 -1.14 -16.80
C TYR A 178 2.58 -0.81 -16.70
N MET A 179 2.97 0.21 -15.94
CA MET A 179 4.38 0.53 -15.73
C MET A 179 5.11 -0.54 -14.90
N TRP A 180 4.44 -1.20 -13.97
CA TRP A 180 5.02 -2.37 -13.29
C TRP A 180 5.11 -3.57 -14.24
N ARG A 181 4.03 -3.88 -14.97
CA ARG A 181 3.97 -5.07 -15.85
C ARG A 181 4.93 -5.01 -17.04
N ILE A 182 5.19 -3.84 -17.61
CA ILE A 182 6.15 -3.71 -18.72
C ILE A 182 7.58 -4.13 -18.32
N LEU A 183 7.89 -4.15 -17.04
CA LEU A 183 9.19 -4.63 -16.54
C LEU A 183 9.34 -6.15 -16.64
N GLU A 184 8.23 -6.88 -16.70
CA GLU A 184 8.16 -8.35 -16.72
C GLU A 184 8.11 -8.91 -18.16
N VAL A 185 7.91 -8.07 -19.18
CA VAL A 185 7.92 -8.46 -20.58
C VAL A 185 9.19 -7.97 -21.28
N GLU A 186 9.73 -8.76 -22.20
CA GLU A 186 10.94 -8.45 -22.98
C GLU A 186 10.74 -7.30 -24.00
#